data_a37c5f754048d5d9fe52077a994c5ed5
#
_entry.id   a37c5f754048d5d9fe52077a994c5ed5
#
_cell.length_a   1.000
_cell.length_b   1.000
_cell.length_c   1.000
_cell.angle_alpha   90.00
_cell.angle_beta   90.00
_cell.angle_gamma   90.00
#
_symmetry.space_group_name_H-M   'P 1'
#
loop_
_entity.id
_entity.type
_entity.pdbx_description
1 polymer ?
#
loop_
_entity_poly.entity_id
_entity_poly.type
_entity_poly.pdbx_seq_one_letter_code
_entity_poly.pdbx_strand_id
1 'polypeptide(L)'
;MPEVVLAGSSGRIEARYSPGKRKDSPIALILAPHPKAGDMNNAVVAQLFLLFMKRGFSVLRFNYRGVGKSQGEFDSGIGELADAASALDWLQTTNPTASQCWMAGYQFGAYIGMQLLMRRPESDGFISVSAPTNMYDFSFLAPCPASGLFLHGTADNVTPPVEVERVVSKLRTQKGIVIDYELVENATHFWTDHMGDVERRVGAYLDKRLEENPA
;
A
#
# COMPACT_ATOMS: atom_id res chain seq x y z
N MET A 1 -18.27 1.70 8.38
CA MET A 1 -16.93 2.22 8.72
C MET A 1 -17.03 3.73 8.79
N PRO A 2 -16.59 4.37 9.85
CA PRO A 2 -16.69 5.82 9.98
C PRO A 2 -15.81 6.52 8.94
N GLU A 3 -16.39 7.54 8.32
CA GLU A 3 -15.64 8.52 7.53
C GLU A 3 -14.88 9.42 8.50
N VAL A 4 -13.63 9.68 8.20
CA VAL A 4 -12.78 10.61 8.97
C VAL A 4 -12.19 11.64 8.01
N VAL A 5 -11.92 12.82 8.55
CA VAL A 5 -11.31 13.93 7.82
C VAL A 5 -9.97 14.24 8.46
N LEU A 6 -8.92 14.15 7.67
CA LEU A 6 -7.55 14.42 8.10
C LEU A 6 -7.13 15.82 7.65
N ALA A 7 -6.20 16.42 8.36
CA ALA A 7 -5.53 17.64 7.92
C ALA A 7 -4.35 17.24 7.01
N GLY A 8 -4.38 17.66 5.76
CA GLY A 8 -3.30 17.51 4.80
C GLY A 8 -2.64 18.85 4.46
N SER A 9 -1.53 18.81 3.73
CA SER A 9 -0.76 20.00 3.32
C SER A 9 -1.53 20.93 2.37
N SER A 10 -2.50 20.41 1.64
CA SER A 10 -3.36 21.18 0.70
C SER A 10 -4.81 21.30 1.19
N GLY A 11 -5.05 21.06 2.46
CA GLY A 11 -6.39 21.11 3.06
C GLY A 11 -6.88 19.76 3.55
N ARG A 12 -8.20 19.57 3.56
CA ARG A 12 -8.83 18.36 4.11
C ARG A 12 -8.57 17.14 3.22
N ILE A 13 -8.30 16.00 3.86
CA ILE A 13 -8.18 14.68 3.23
C ILE A 13 -9.34 13.82 3.69
N GLU A 14 -10.13 13.30 2.76
CA GLU A 14 -11.18 12.32 2.99
C GLU A 14 -10.57 10.94 3.22
N ALA A 15 -10.96 10.28 4.32
CA ALA A 15 -10.45 8.95 4.65
C ALA A 15 -11.50 8.06 5.30
N ARG A 16 -11.20 6.76 5.36
CA ARG A 16 -11.96 5.76 6.11
C ARG A 16 -11.02 5.00 7.03
N TYR A 17 -11.39 4.94 8.29
CA TYR A 17 -10.61 4.30 9.35
C TYR A 17 -11.40 3.15 9.98
N SER A 18 -10.69 2.07 10.26
CA SER A 18 -11.19 0.97 11.08
C SER A 18 -10.21 0.73 12.23
N PRO A 19 -10.61 0.97 13.50
CA PRO A 19 -9.73 0.69 14.64
C PRO A 19 -9.54 -0.81 14.82
N GLY A 20 -8.35 -1.21 15.23
CA GLY A 20 -8.05 -2.54 15.74
C GLY A 20 -8.76 -2.79 17.08
N LYS A 21 -8.75 -4.03 17.52
CA LYS A 21 -9.43 -4.44 18.77
C LYS A 21 -8.60 -4.21 20.03
N ARG A 22 -7.28 -4.13 19.89
CA ARG A 22 -6.31 -3.98 21.01
C ARG A 22 -5.66 -2.60 20.91
N LYS A 23 -5.12 -2.11 22.02
CA LYS A 23 -4.38 -0.83 22.07
C LYS A 23 -3.07 -0.89 21.27
N ASP A 24 -2.46 -2.06 21.22
CA ASP A 24 -1.22 -2.37 20.51
C ASP A 24 -1.46 -3.01 19.13
N SER A 25 -2.71 -3.00 18.64
CA SER A 25 -3.03 -3.48 17.28
C SER A 25 -2.08 -2.86 16.27
N PRO A 26 -1.50 -3.66 15.36
CA PRO A 26 -0.66 -3.12 14.29
C PRO A 26 -1.48 -2.17 13.39
N ILE A 27 -0.80 -1.26 12.71
CA ILE A 27 -1.41 -0.29 11.81
C ILE A 27 -1.09 -0.59 10.35
N ALA A 28 -2.03 -0.29 9.46
CA ALA A 28 -1.82 -0.37 8.02
C ALA A 28 -2.40 0.84 7.27
N LEU A 29 -1.58 1.46 6.44
CA LEU A 29 -1.99 2.51 5.50
C LEU A 29 -2.20 1.91 4.12
N ILE A 30 -3.41 2.08 3.56
CA ILE A 30 -3.76 1.58 2.23
C ILE A 30 -3.85 2.74 1.24
N LEU A 31 -3.06 2.66 0.17
CA LEU A 31 -2.88 3.73 -0.81
C LEU A 31 -3.64 3.44 -2.10
N ALA A 32 -4.43 4.41 -2.51
CA ALA A 32 -5.32 4.35 -3.67
C ALA A 32 -4.54 4.41 -5.01
N PRO A 33 -5.15 4.00 -6.14
CA PRO A 33 -4.55 4.18 -7.46
C PRO A 33 -4.42 5.67 -7.83
N HIS A 34 -3.89 5.93 -9.03
CA HIS A 34 -3.77 7.29 -9.56
C HIS A 34 -5.12 8.03 -9.52
N PRO A 35 -5.17 9.33 -9.15
CA PRO A 35 -6.40 10.12 -9.05
C PRO A 35 -7.32 10.07 -10.27
N LYS A 36 -6.77 9.90 -11.48
CA LYS A 36 -7.55 9.72 -12.71
C LYS A 36 -8.02 8.28 -12.94
N ALA A 37 -7.50 7.30 -12.20
CA ALA A 37 -7.80 5.88 -12.36
C ALA A 37 -8.74 5.34 -11.28
N GLY A 38 -9.00 6.12 -10.23
CA GLY A 38 -9.91 5.72 -9.17
C GLY A 38 -9.68 6.45 -7.85
N ASP A 39 -10.30 5.94 -6.81
CA ASP A 39 -10.30 6.49 -5.47
C ASP A 39 -10.04 5.40 -4.40
N MET A 40 -10.16 5.75 -3.14
CA MET A 40 -10.02 4.80 -2.03
C MET A 40 -11.06 3.66 -2.02
N ASN A 41 -12.12 3.73 -2.84
CA ASN A 41 -13.14 2.68 -2.95
C ASN A 41 -12.87 1.72 -4.10
N ASN A 42 -11.76 1.89 -4.84
CA ASN A 42 -11.31 0.90 -5.81
C ASN A 42 -11.34 -0.51 -5.21
N ALA A 43 -11.76 -1.51 -5.98
CA ALA A 43 -11.97 -2.87 -5.50
C ALA A 43 -10.73 -3.49 -4.85
N VAL A 44 -9.54 -3.31 -5.46
CA VAL A 44 -8.27 -3.81 -4.89
C VAL A 44 -7.94 -3.11 -3.57
N VAL A 45 -8.09 -1.79 -3.52
CA VAL A 45 -7.87 -1.00 -2.29
C VAL A 45 -8.82 -1.41 -1.17
N ALA A 46 -10.10 -1.63 -1.51
CA ALA A 46 -11.10 -2.10 -0.56
C ALA A 46 -10.77 -3.52 -0.06
N GLN A 47 -10.30 -4.40 -0.94
CA GLN A 47 -9.89 -5.75 -0.58
C GLN A 47 -8.66 -5.75 0.33
N LEU A 48 -7.63 -4.95 0.01
CA LEU A 48 -6.47 -4.78 0.88
C LEU A 48 -6.89 -4.28 2.28
N PHE A 49 -7.73 -3.26 2.34
CA PHE A 49 -8.26 -2.73 3.60
C PHE A 49 -8.95 -3.83 4.44
N LEU A 50 -9.81 -4.66 3.81
CA LEU A 50 -10.51 -5.75 4.48
C LEU A 50 -9.56 -6.84 4.98
N LEU A 51 -8.51 -7.15 4.23
CA LEU A 51 -7.53 -8.18 4.59
C LEU A 51 -6.76 -7.81 5.87
N PHE A 52 -6.31 -6.58 5.98
CA PHE A 52 -5.65 -6.06 7.18
C PHE A 52 -6.64 -5.97 8.35
N MET A 53 -7.84 -5.44 8.12
CA MET A 53 -8.88 -5.32 9.14
C MET A 53 -9.27 -6.70 9.74
N LYS A 54 -9.44 -7.73 8.91
CA LYS A 54 -9.74 -9.10 9.37
C LYS A 54 -8.64 -9.68 10.27
N ARG A 55 -7.40 -9.21 10.13
CA ARG A 55 -6.23 -9.62 10.93
C ARG A 55 -5.99 -8.74 12.16
N GLY A 56 -6.93 -7.88 12.50
CA GLY A 56 -6.89 -7.10 13.73
C GLY A 56 -6.11 -5.80 13.67
N PHE A 57 -5.68 -5.38 12.47
CA PHE A 57 -5.02 -4.09 12.29
C PHE A 57 -5.97 -2.90 12.50
N SER A 58 -5.42 -1.79 12.96
CA SER A 58 -6.01 -0.48 12.74
C SER A 58 -5.67 -0.03 11.33
N VAL A 59 -6.68 0.16 10.49
CA VAL A 59 -6.47 0.36 9.04
C VAL A 59 -7.03 1.69 8.58
N LEU A 60 -6.25 2.43 7.81
CA LEU A 60 -6.64 3.68 7.16
C LEU A 60 -6.51 3.56 5.64
N ARG A 61 -7.53 4.02 4.91
CA ARG A 61 -7.47 4.32 3.48
C ARG A 61 -7.99 5.72 3.22
N PHE A 62 -7.48 6.41 2.23
CA PHE A 62 -7.81 7.81 1.98
C PHE A 62 -7.83 8.15 0.49
N ASN A 63 -8.45 9.26 0.16
CA ASN A 63 -8.42 9.87 -1.15
C ASN A 63 -7.30 10.90 -1.22
N TYR A 64 -6.45 10.81 -2.26
CA TYR A 64 -5.48 11.85 -2.55
C TYR A 64 -6.16 13.19 -2.82
N ARG A 65 -5.39 14.27 -2.75
CA ARG A 65 -5.82 15.61 -3.12
C ARG A 65 -6.55 15.64 -4.46
N GLY A 66 -7.61 16.43 -4.56
CA GLY A 66 -8.44 16.54 -5.76
C GLY A 66 -9.35 15.35 -6.04
N VAL A 67 -9.39 14.32 -5.17
CA VAL A 67 -10.26 13.13 -5.32
C VAL A 67 -11.35 13.14 -4.26
N GLY A 68 -12.59 12.87 -4.67
CA GLY A 68 -13.74 12.82 -3.76
C GLY A 68 -13.93 14.13 -3.01
N LYS A 69 -13.89 14.07 -1.67
CA LYS A 69 -13.99 15.24 -0.79
C LYS A 69 -12.64 15.82 -0.36
N SER A 70 -11.52 15.25 -0.84
CA SER A 70 -10.19 15.75 -0.55
C SER A 70 -9.91 17.03 -1.31
N GLN A 71 -9.36 18.03 -0.62
CA GLN A 71 -9.03 19.34 -1.17
C GLN A 71 -7.67 19.30 -1.90
N GLY A 72 -7.41 20.36 -2.68
CA GLY A 72 -6.19 20.48 -3.48
C GLY A 72 -6.35 19.94 -4.89
N GLU A 73 -5.23 19.87 -5.61
CA GLU A 73 -5.15 19.40 -6.98
C GLU A 73 -3.99 18.41 -7.13
N PHE A 74 -4.07 17.53 -8.13
CA PHE A 74 -3.02 16.55 -8.44
C PHE A 74 -1.68 17.24 -8.67
N ASP A 75 -0.62 16.78 -7.97
CA ASP A 75 0.70 17.37 -7.96
C ASP A 75 1.81 16.37 -8.35
N SER A 76 1.53 15.56 -9.36
CA SER A 76 2.50 14.66 -10.02
C SER A 76 3.28 13.73 -9.06
N GLY A 77 2.67 13.36 -7.95
CA GLY A 77 3.22 12.46 -6.94
C GLY A 77 3.86 13.15 -5.75
N ILE A 78 4.29 14.40 -5.86
CA ILE A 78 4.92 15.15 -4.75
C ILE A 78 3.88 15.46 -3.68
N GLY A 79 2.77 16.03 -4.08
CA GLY A 79 1.67 16.34 -3.19
C GLY A 79 0.97 15.10 -2.66
N GLU A 80 0.77 14.09 -3.48
CA GLU A 80 0.17 12.82 -3.09
C GLU A 80 1.02 12.09 -2.04
N LEU A 81 2.34 12.20 -2.13
CA LEU A 81 3.27 11.70 -1.11
C LEU A 81 3.13 12.45 0.21
N ALA A 82 2.95 13.79 0.15
CA ALA A 82 2.69 14.59 1.35
C ALA A 82 1.33 14.23 1.99
N ASP A 83 0.31 13.94 1.18
CA ASP A 83 -0.98 13.46 1.68
C ASP A 83 -0.84 12.10 2.37
N ALA A 84 -0.07 11.17 1.77
CA ALA A 84 0.21 9.86 2.35
C ALA A 84 0.99 9.98 3.67
N ALA A 85 1.95 10.90 3.75
CA ALA A 85 2.68 11.17 4.99
C ALA A 85 1.75 11.72 6.07
N SER A 86 0.88 12.68 5.75
CA SER A 86 -0.12 13.21 6.68
C SER A 86 -1.10 12.13 7.17
N ALA A 87 -1.50 11.22 6.27
CA ALA A 87 -2.38 10.10 6.62
C ALA A 87 -1.68 9.11 7.56
N LEU A 88 -0.40 8.80 7.33
CA LEU A 88 0.38 7.94 8.21
C LEU A 88 0.60 8.59 9.58
N ASP A 89 0.96 9.88 9.62
CA ASP A 89 1.14 10.63 10.87
C ASP A 89 -0.14 10.63 11.73
N TRP A 90 -1.29 10.81 11.09
CA TRP A 90 -2.57 10.72 11.77
C TRP A 90 -2.82 9.30 12.31
N LEU A 91 -2.54 8.27 11.51
CA LEU A 91 -2.74 6.87 11.89
C LEU A 91 -1.84 6.50 13.08
N GLN A 92 -0.56 6.89 13.06
CA GLN A 92 0.39 6.67 14.16
C GLN A 92 -0.02 7.45 15.43
N THR A 93 -0.43 8.70 15.28
CA THR A 93 -0.90 9.53 16.42
C THR A 93 -2.17 8.95 17.06
N THR A 94 -3.05 8.38 16.25
CA THR A 94 -4.30 7.73 16.73
C THR A 94 -4.01 6.37 17.37
N ASN A 95 -2.90 5.72 17.03
CA ASN A 95 -2.49 4.41 17.54
C ASN A 95 -1.03 4.45 18.05
N PRO A 96 -0.75 5.18 19.14
CA PRO A 96 0.62 5.47 19.60
C PRO A 96 1.38 4.24 20.14
N THR A 97 0.67 3.15 20.41
CA THR A 97 1.22 1.89 20.92
C THR A 97 1.17 0.76 19.89
N ALA A 98 0.95 1.10 18.61
CA ALA A 98 0.91 0.10 17.55
C ALA A 98 2.19 -0.73 17.50
N SER A 99 2.03 -2.05 17.46
CA SER A 99 3.16 -3.00 17.49
C SER A 99 3.92 -3.08 16.17
N GLN A 100 3.25 -2.79 15.04
CA GLN A 100 3.83 -2.82 13.70
C GLN A 100 3.18 -1.75 12.82
N CYS A 101 3.91 -1.32 11.78
CA CYS A 101 3.46 -0.38 10.77
C CYS A 101 3.62 -0.95 9.35
N TRP A 102 2.52 -1.04 8.60
CA TRP A 102 2.49 -1.62 7.27
C TRP A 102 1.95 -0.63 6.23
N MET A 103 2.45 -0.76 5.00
CA MET A 103 1.95 -0.02 3.85
C MET A 103 1.47 -0.99 2.78
N ALA A 104 0.31 -0.74 2.18
CA ALA A 104 -0.17 -1.51 1.04
C ALA A 104 -0.70 -0.56 -0.03
N GLY A 105 -0.34 -0.77 -1.27
CA GLY A 105 -0.75 0.10 -2.36
C GLY A 105 -1.04 -0.64 -3.65
N TYR A 106 -1.88 -0.02 -4.47
CA TYR A 106 -2.26 -0.51 -5.78
C TYR A 106 -1.88 0.52 -6.85
N GLN A 107 -1.22 0.07 -7.92
CA GLN A 107 -0.76 0.91 -9.02
C GLN A 107 0.06 2.12 -8.52
N PHE A 108 -0.38 3.34 -8.82
CA PHE A 108 0.24 4.57 -8.31
C PHE A 108 0.37 4.59 -6.79
N GLY A 109 -0.61 4.02 -6.07
CA GLY A 109 -0.52 3.85 -4.62
C GLY A 109 0.63 2.95 -4.19
N ALA A 110 1.00 1.95 -4.99
CA ALA A 110 2.19 1.15 -4.74
C ALA A 110 3.48 2.00 -4.87
N TYR A 111 3.56 2.86 -5.88
CA TYR A 111 4.69 3.79 -6.05
C TYR A 111 4.80 4.80 -4.91
N ILE A 112 3.69 5.46 -4.54
CA ILE A 112 3.67 6.41 -3.41
C ILE A 112 4.00 5.71 -2.09
N GLY A 113 3.48 4.49 -1.88
CA GLY A 113 3.78 3.67 -0.70
C GLY A 113 5.27 3.34 -0.58
N MET A 114 5.93 2.99 -1.70
CA MET A 114 7.36 2.74 -1.71
C MET A 114 8.17 4.01 -1.41
N GLN A 115 7.77 5.17 -1.94
CA GLN A 115 8.42 6.44 -1.61
C GLN A 115 8.25 6.81 -0.14
N LEU A 116 7.07 6.56 0.43
CA LEU A 116 6.79 6.80 1.84
C LEU A 116 7.62 5.84 2.72
N LEU A 117 7.69 4.55 2.36
CA LEU A 117 8.50 3.54 3.03
C LEU A 117 9.98 3.98 3.20
N MET A 118 10.56 4.56 2.16
CA MET A 118 11.93 5.07 2.20
C MET A 118 12.14 6.26 3.16
N ARG A 119 11.07 6.94 3.55
CA ARG A 119 11.07 8.09 4.47
C ARG A 119 10.61 7.71 5.88
N ARG A 120 10.13 6.48 6.04
CA ARG A 120 9.54 5.94 7.27
C ARG A 120 10.18 4.59 7.59
N PRO A 121 11.43 4.61 8.10
CA PRO A 121 12.20 3.39 8.37
C PRO A 121 11.59 2.53 9.48
N GLU A 122 10.65 3.07 10.25
CA GLU A 122 9.86 2.35 11.23
C GLU A 122 8.81 1.40 10.62
N SER A 123 8.71 1.34 9.30
CA SER A 123 7.76 0.45 8.62
C SER A 123 8.27 -0.99 8.61
N ASP A 124 7.44 -1.92 9.05
CA ASP A 124 7.77 -3.34 9.20
C ASP A 124 7.57 -4.18 7.93
N GLY A 125 6.71 -3.71 7.04
CA GLY A 125 6.44 -4.43 5.80
C GLY A 125 5.59 -3.66 4.79
N PHE A 126 5.57 -4.19 3.57
CA PHE A 126 4.77 -3.61 2.50
C PHE A 126 4.11 -4.66 1.60
N ILE A 127 3.03 -4.23 0.93
CA ILE A 127 2.37 -4.96 -0.15
C ILE A 127 2.20 -4.02 -1.34
N SER A 128 2.71 -4.43 -2.47
CA SER A 128 2.69 -3.70 -3.73
C SER A 128 1.94 -4.50 -4.79
N VAL A 129 0.75 -4.04 -5.19
CA VAL A 129 -0.08 -4.70 -6.20
C VAL A 129 -0.01 -3.92 -7.50
N SER A 130 0.35 -4.58 -8.59
CA SER A 130 0.52 -3.98 -9.94
C SER A 130 1.39 -2.72 -9.92
N ALA A 131 2.59 -2.81 -9.35
CA ALA A 131 3.52 -1.69 -9.27
C ALA A 131 3.86 -1.13 -10.66
N PRO A 132 3.70 0.18 -10.92
CA PRO A 132 3.88 0.78 -12.24
C PRO A 132 5.36 1.08 -12.54
N THR A 133 6.19 0.05 -12.56
CA THR A 133 7.65 0.15 -12.65
C THR A 133 8.16 0.59 -14.02
N ASN A 134 7.33 0.56 -15.05
CA ASN A 134 7.61 1.12 -16.37
C ASN A 134 7.22 2.59 -16.52
N MET A 135 6.42 3.12 -15.58
CA MET A 135 5.92 4.51 -15.62
C MET A 135 6.67 5.42 -14.65
N TYR A 136 7.18 4.85 -13.56
CA TYR A 136 7.84 5.59 -12.49
C TYR A 136 9.20 4.94 -12.17
N ASP A 137 10.15 5.77 -11.77
CA ASP A 137 11.45 5.28 -11.33
C ASP A 137 11.39 4.69 -9.92
N PHE A 138 11.79 3.43 -9.78
CA PHE A 138 11.89 2.71 -8.50
C PHE A 138 13.35 2.56 -8.03
N SER A 139 14.31 3.24 -8.66
CA SER A 139 15.74 3.13 -8.32
C SER A 139 16.06 3.61 -6.90
N PHE A 140 15.20 4.45 -6.32
CA PHE A 140 15.33 4.94 -4.96
C PHE A 140 15.23 3.83 -3.88
N LEU A 141 14.70 2.65 -4.21
CA LEU A 141 14.56 1.52 -3.29
C LEU A 141 15.87 0.77 -2.98
N ALA A 142 16.99 1.39 -3.12
CA ALA A 142 18.28 0.79 -2.82
C ALA A 142 19.07 1.66 -1.84
N PRO A 143 19.11 1.29 -0.53
CA PRO A 143 18.57 0.08 0.10
C PRO A 143 17.09 0.19 0.48
N CYS A 144 16.33 -0.90 0.27
CA CYS A 144 14.95 -0.99 0.76
C CYS A 144 14.93 -1.31 2.26
N PRO A 145 14.17 -0.59 3.08
CA PRO A 145 14.25 -0.73 4.53
C PRO A 145 13.44 -1.91 5.10
N ALA A 146 12.51 -2.49 4.33
CA ALA A 146 11.61 -3.52 4.83
C ALA A 146 11.40 -4.66 3.83
N SER A 147 11.03 -5.83 4.36
CA SER A 147 10.55 -6.96 3.57
C SER A 147 9.15 -6.71 3.03
N GLY A 148 8.80 -7.32 1.91
CA GLY A 148 7.48 -7.10 1.32
C GLY A 148 7.10 -8.05 0.20
N LEU A 149 5.85 -7.89 -0.26
CA LEU A 149 5.26 -8.63 -1.35
C LEU A 149 5.04 -7.72 -2.56
N PHE A 150 5.50 -8.15 -3.73
CA PHE A 150 5.01 -7.69 -5.02
C PHE A 150 4.05 -8.74 -5.58
N LEU A 151 2.80 -8.34 -5.80
CA LEU A 151 1.78 -9.16 -6.43
C LEU A 151 1.46 -8.60 -7.83
N HIS A 152 1.54 -9.44 -8.85
CA HIS A 152 1.40 -8.98 -10.24
C HIS A 152 0.67 -10.01 -11.10
N GLY A 153 0.01 -9.56 -12.17
CA GLY A 153 -0.69 -10.42 -13.11
C GLY A 153 0.17 -10.77 -14.34
N THR A 154 0.14 -12.01 -14.81
CA THR A 154 0.91 -12.42 -16.01
C THR A 154 0.38 -11.80 -17.30
N ALA A 155 -0.92 -11.42 -17.33
CA ALA A 155 -1.56 -10.74 -18.46
C ALA A 155 -1.65 -9.20 -18.29
N ASP A 156 -0.83 -8.62 -17.41
CA ASP A 156 -0.77 -7.18 -17.24
C ASP A 156 -0.08 -6.52 -18.43
N ASN A 157 -0.87 -5.90 -19.31
CA ASN A 157 -0.40 -5.19 -20.50
C ASN A 157 -0.13 -3.69 -20.24
N VAL A 158 -0.46 -3.19 -19.06
CA VAL A 158 -0.18 -1.79 -18.65
C VAL A 158 1.22 -1.69 -18.08
N THR A 159 1.55 -2.60 -17.16
CA THR A 159 2.91 -2.79 -16.66
C THR A 159 3.32 -4.24 -16.94
N PRO A 160 4.11 -4.52 -17.99
CA PRO A 160 4.54 -5.88 -18.27
C PRO A 160 5.27 -6.52 -17.08
N PRO A 161 5.02 -7.80 -16.73
CA PRO A 161 5.63 -8.47 -15.58
C PRO A 161 7.16 -8.38 -15.54
N VAL A 162 7.82 -8.39 -16.69
CA VAL A 162 9.29 -8.27 -16.80
C VAL A 162 9.82 -6.97 -16.21
N GLU A 163 9.05 -5.89 -16.26
CA GLU A 163 9.47 -4.60 -15.69
C GLU A 163 9.44 -4.63 -14.16
N VAL A 164 8.45 -5.29 -13.56
CA VAL A 164 8.39 -5.51 -12.12
C VAL A 164 9.48 -6.48 -11.67
N GLU A 165 9.72 -7.56 -12.44
CA GLU A 165 10.75 -8.55 -12.14
C GLU A 165 12.16 -7.92 -12.08
N ARG A 166 12.47 -6.95 -12.94
CA ARG A 166 13.74 -6.22 -12.89
C ARG A 166 13.93 -5.49 -11.55
N VAL A 167 12.90 -4.84 -11.04
CA VAL A 167 12.95 -4.17 -9.74
C VAL A 167 13.10 -5.19 -8.62
N VAL A 168 12.25 -6.22 -8.61
CA VAL A 168 12.28 -7.30 -7.61
C VAL A 168 13.64 -8.00 -7.57
N SER A 169 14.19 -8.37 -8.73
CA SER A 169 15.50 -9.02 -8.81
C SER A 169 16.60 -8.16 -8.20
N LYS A 170 16.58 -6.85 -8.45
CA LYS A 170 17.53 -5.92 -7.84
C LYS A 170 17.35 -5.82 -6.32
N LEU A 171 16.10 -5.78 -5.83
CA LEU A 171 15.82 -5.73 -4.40
C LEU A 171 16.27 -7.02 -3.68
N ARG A 172 16.11 -8.18 -4.31
CA ARG A 172 16.53 -9.49 -3.77
C ARG A 172 18.03 -9.64 -3.57
N THR A 173 18.86 -8.78 -4.18
CA THR A 173 20.30 -8.77 -3.92
C THR A 173 20.67 -8.18 -2.57
N GLN A 174 19.74 -7.51 -1.90
CA GLN A 174 19.98 -6.84 -0.62
C GLN A 174 19.91 -7.86 0.53
N LYS A 175 20.78 -7.68 1.52
CA LYS A 175 20.79 -8.49 2.73
C LYS A 175 19.82 -7.93 3.77
N GLY A 176 19.24 -8.80 4.57
CA GLY A 176 18.38 -8.42 5.72
C GLY A 176 16.91 -8.19 5.38
N ILE A 177 16.53 -8.29 4.11
CA ILE A 177 15.13 -8.23 3.67
C ILE A 177 14.76 -9.44 2.81
N VAL A 178 13.48 -9.78 2.82
CA VAL A 178 12.89 -10.81 1.96
C VAL A 178 11.85 -10.15 1.06
N ILE A 179 12.04 -10.28 -0.25
CA ILE A 179 11.09 -9.77 -1.25
C ILE A 179 10.42 -10.96 -1.92
N ASP A 180 9.15 -11.18 -1.57
CA ASP A 180 8.30 -12.14 -2.24
C ASP A 180 7.73 -11.50 -3.52
N TYR A 181 7.77 -12.27 -4.63
CA TYR A 181 7.18 -11.86 -5.90
C TYR A 181 6.26 -12.97 -6.35
N GLU A 182 4.98 -12.66 -6.43
CA GLU A 182 3.95 -13.60 -6.83
C GLU A 182 3.28 -13.16 -8.13
N LEU A 183 3.28 -14.06 -9.10
CA LEU A 183 2.58 -13.90 -10.36
C LEU A 183 1.27 -14.67 -10.33
N VAL A 184 0.20 -14.02 -10.76
CA VAL A 184 -1.11 -14.64 -10.93
C VAL A 184 -1.39 -14.85 -12.41
N GLU A 185 -1.56 -16.10 -12.79
CA GLU A 185 -1.78 -16.48 -14.18
C GLU A 185 -3.04 -15.85 -14.75
N ASN A 186 -2.95 -15.26 -15.95
CA ASN A 186 -4.02 -14.57 -16.65
C ASN A 186 -4.63 -13.34 -15.94
N ALA A 187 -4.15 -12.95 -14.77
CA ALA A 187 -4.59 -11.72 -14.14
C ALA A 187 -4.11 -10.50 -14.93
N THR A 188 -5.01 -9.56 -15.15
CA THR A 188 -4.74 -8.29 -15.80
C THR A 188 -4.37 -7.20 -14.79
N HIS A 189 -3.97 -6.04 -15.27
CA HIS A 189 -3.69 -4.87 -14.44
C HIS A 189 -4.82 -4.50 -13.47
N PHE A 190 -6.07 -4.77 -13.85
CA PHE A 190 -7.27 -4.33 -13.13
C PHE A 190 -7.84 -5.37 -12.15
N TRP A 191 -7.37 -6.63 -12.17
CA TRP A 191 -7.77 -7.71 -11.26
C TRP A 191 -9.26 -8.08 -11.30
N THR A 192 -10.03 -7.68 -12.31
CA THR A 192 -11.49 -7.80 -12.37
C THR A 192 -11.97 -9.21 -12.05
N ASP A 193 -11.36 -10.23 -12.65
CA ASP A 193 -11.74 -11.63 -12.48
C ASP A 193 -10.84 -12.38 -11.49
N HIS A 194 -9.88 -11.69 -10.86
CA HIS A 194 -8.85 -12.27 -9.99
C HIS A 194 -8.82 -11.68 -8.57
N MET A 195 -9.93 -11.08 -8.11
CA MET A 195 -10.01 -10.54 -6.74
C MET A 195 -9.84 -11.62 -5.67
N GLY A 196 -10.30 -12.85 -5.94
CA GLY A 196 -10.07 -14.01 -5.08
C GLY A 196 -8.59 -14.39 -4.96
N ASP A 197 -7.80 -14.16 -6.01
CA ASP A 197 -6.35 -14.35 -5.97
C ASP A 197 -5.67 -13.28 -5.13
N VAL A 198 -6.08 -12.03 -5.23
CA VAL A 198 -5.60 -10.95 -4.34
C VAL A 198 -5.87 -11.33 -2.89
N GLU A 199 -7.10 -11.76 -2.57
CA GLU A 199 -7.46 -12.17 -1.21
C GLU A 199 -6.59 -13.33 -0.71
N ARG A 200 -6.44 -14.38 -1.50
CA ARG A 200 -5.70 -15.58 -1.13
C ARG A 200 -4.20 -15.31 -0.96
N ARG A 201 -3.57 -14.65 -1.95
CA ARG A 201 -2.12 -14.43 -1.98
C ARG A 201 -1.67 -13.43 -0.94
N VAL A 202 -2.30 -12.26 -0.90
CA VAL A 202 -2.00 -11.24 0.12
C VAL A 202 -2.33 -11.77 1.51
N GLY A 203 -3.45 -12.49 1.65
CA GLY A 203 -3.84 -13.12 2.90
C GLY A 203 -2.79 -14.08 3.42
N ALA A 204 -2.35 -15.03 2.60
CA ALA A 204 -1.33 -16.02 2.96
C ALA A 204 0.01 -15.34 3.31
N TYR A 205 0.41 -14.30 2.56
CA TYR A 205 1.61 -13.54 2.87
C TYR A 205 1.53 -12.85 4.24
N LEU A 206 0.43 -12.18 4.54
CA LEU A 206 0.23 -11.52 5.84
C LEU A 206 0.25 -12.52 6.98
N ASP A 207 -0.45 -13.67 6.84
CA ASP A 207 -0.49 -14.71 7.87
C ASP A 207 0.92 -15.24 8.17
N LYS A 208 1.69 -15.57 7.13
CA LYS A 208 3.10 -15.98 7.26
C LYS A 208 3.94 -14.94 7.99
N ARG A 209 3.83 -13.67 7.62
CA ARG A 209 4.66 -12.60 8.21
C ARG A 209 4.30 -12.29 9.65
N LEU A 210 3.02 -12.39 10.02
CA LEU A 210 2.55 -12.19 11.38
C LEU A 210 2.93 -13.37 12.30
N GLU A 211 3.03 -14.59 11.78
CA GLU A 211 3.55 -15.74 12.52
C GLU A 211 5.06 -15.64 12.77
N GLU A 212 5.83 -15.15 11.78
CA GLU A 212 7.28 -14.95 11.90
C GLU A 212 7.65 -13.80 12.86
N ASN A 213 6.81 -12.76 12.94
CA ASN A 213 7.00 -11.58 13.77
C ASN A 213 5.70 -11.27 14.53
N PRO A 214 5.40 -12.03 15.59
CA PRO A 214 4.18 -11.81 16.38
C PRO A 214 4.19 -10.43 17.03
N ALA A 215 3.04 -9.74 16.92
CA ALA A 215 2.81 -8.39 17.45
C ALA A 215 2.56 -8.40 18.97
#